data_a8fde454874632cae0b15f009938aea7
#
_entry.id   a8fde454874632cae0b15f009938aea7
#
_cell.length_a   1.000
_cell.length_b   1.000
_cell.length_c   1.000
_cell.angle_alpha   90.00
_cell.angle_beta   90.00
_cell.angle_gamma   90.00
#
_symmetry.space_group_name_H-M   'P 1'
#
loop_
_entity.id
_entity.type
_entity.pdbx_description
1 polymer ?
#
loop_
_entity_poly.entity_id
_entity_poly.type
_entity_poly.pdbx_seq_one_letter_code
_entity_poly.pdbx_strand_id
1 'polypeptide(L)'
;RAFRIPLIKRALEAAGGRLLTYASPWSPPAFMKDSKNMLRGGKLLPEYYESWALYYTKFIKAYEAEGMPIWGITIQNEPMAVQRWESCIYTAEEERDFLKNHLGPTMEREGLGDKKIVVWDHNRDLISNRANTIFDDPEAAKYAWGIGFHWYERWAGGKSMFDNLKNVTESYPDKKLLFTEGCIEAFDANKYQFWPNAERYGSSMINDFNSGTVGWTDWNILLDQNGGPNHVGNFCFAPIHADLNTNE
;
A
#
# COMPACT_ATOMS: atom_id res chain seq x y z
N ARG A 1 5.90 -16.00 8.66
CA ARG A 1 4.53 -16.56 8.73
C ARG A 1 4.15 -17.01 10.14
N ALA A 2 5.05 -17.60 10.92
CA ALA A 2 4.74 -18.19 12.23
C ALA A 2 4.05 -17.22 13.22
N PHE A 3 4.35 -15.93 13.17
CA PHE A 3 3.76 -14.92 14.06
C PHE A 3 2.59 -14.17 13.40
N ARG A 4 2.67 -13.90 12.10
CA ARG A 4 1.67 -13.08 11.41
C ARG A 4 0.33 -13.79 11.26
N ILE A 5 0.34 -15.06 10.88
CA ILE A 5 -0.91 -15.82 10.68
C ILE A 5 -1.74 -15.89 11.96
N PRO A 6 -1.20 -16.30 13.13
CA PRO A 6 -1.96 -16.30 14.38
C PRO A 6 -2.47 -14.89 14.77
N LEU A 7 -1.68 -13.85 14.57
CA LEU A 7 -2.09 -12.46 14.87
C LEU A 7 -3.28 -12.03 14.01
N ILE A 8 -3.21 -12.25 12.69
CA ILE A 8 -4.30 -11.89 11.76
C ILE A 8 -5.57 -12.67 12.09
N LYS A 9 -5.46 -13.98 12.40
CA LYS A 9 -6.62 -14.79 12.80
C LYS A 9 -7.28 -14.25 14.06
N ARG A 10 -6.50 -13.88 15.08
CA ARG A 10 -7.03 -13.23 16.29
C ARG A 10 -7.70 -11.89 16.00
N ALA A 11 -7.12 -11.09 15.11
CA ALA A 11 -7.71 -9.82 14.70
C ALA A 11 -9.04 -10.03 13.95
N LEU A 12 -9.11 -11.02 13.05
CA LEU A 12 -10.34 -11.40 12.34
C LEU A 12 -11.42 -11.87 13.33
N GLU A 13 -11.07 -12.70 14.30
CA GLU A 13 -11.98 -13.17 15.35
C GLU A 13 -12.50 -11.99 16.20
N ALA A 14 -11.62 -11.12 16.66
CA ALA A 14 -11.97 -9.93 17.44
C ALA A 14 -12.88 -8.97 16.67
N ALA A 15 -12.71 -8.88 15.35
CA ALA A 15 -13.56 -8.08 14.46
C ALA A 15 -14.87 -8.79 14.07
N GLY A 16 -15.16 -9.98 14.59
CA GLY A 16 -16.34 -10.77 14.23
C GLY A 16 -16.36 -11.17 12.74
N GLY A 17 -15.19 -11.42 12.15
CA GLY A 17 -15.02 -11.80 10.74
C GLY A 17 -15.20 -10.68 9.73
N ARG A 18 -15.35 -9.43 10.16
CA ARG A 18 -15.66 -8.28 9.28
C ARG A 18 -14.44 -7.43 8.90
N LEU A 19 -13.24 -7.93 9.13
CA LEU A 19 -12.01 -7.23 8.76
C LEU A 19 -11.71 -7.46 7.28
N LEU A 20 -11.62 -6.37 6.51
CA LEU A 20 -11.13 -6.41 5.14
C LEU A 20 -9.60 -6.38 5.16
N THR A 21 -8.98 -7.35 4.50
CA THR A 21 -7.53 -7.45 4.42
C THR A 21 -7.05 -7.25 3.00
N TYR A 22 -6.02 -6.45 2.81
CA TYR A 22 -5.32 -6.35 1.53
C TYR A 22 -3.81 -6.48 1.72
N ALA A 23 -3.10 -6.73 0.65
CA ALA A 23 -1.66 -6.93 0.67
C ALA A 23 -0.95 -6.07 -0.37
N SER A 24 0.19 -5.49 0.04
CA SER A 24 1.07 -4.70 -0.82
C SER A 24 2.44 -5.35 -0.88
N PRO A 25 3.02 -5.63 -2.06
CA PRO A 25 4.40 -6.08 -2.17
C PRO A 25 5.35 -4.90 -2.19
N TRP A 26 6.50 -5.04 -1.52
CA TRP A 26 7.59 -4.06 -1.60
C TRP A 26 8.60 -4.34 -2.71
N SER A 27 8.84 -5.60 -3.02
CA SER A 27 9.74 -6.00 -4.08
C SER A 27 9.46 -7.42 -4.56
N PRO A 28 9.57 -7.67 -5.85
CA PRO A 28 9.75 -9.03 -6.36
C PRO A 28 11.04 -9.66 -5.79
N PRO A 29 11.18 -11.00 -5.83
CA PRO A 29 12.43 -11.67 -5.52
C PRO A 29 13.61 -11.11 -6.33
N ALA A 30 14.80 -11.07 -5.71
CA ALA A 30 15.99 -10.45 -6.31
C ALA A 30 16.31 -10.96 -7.73
N PHE A 31 16.13 -12.25 -8.00
CA PHE A 31 16.42 -12.84 -9.31
C PHE A 31 15.46 -12.38 -10.42
N MET A 32 14.28 -11.85 -10.09
CA MET A 32 13.31 -11.30 -11.04
C MET A 32 13.59 -9.82 -11.39
N LYS A 33 14.58 -9.20 -10.75
CA LYS A 33 14.88 -7.78 -10.95
C LYS A 33 16.17 -7.57 -11.74
N ASP A 34 16.23 -6.48 -12.47
CA ASP A 34 17.43 -6.03 -13.20
C ASP A 34 18.63 -5.80 -12.27
N SER A 35 18.38 -5.25 -11.09
CA SER A 35 19.37 -4.98 -10.05
C SER A 35 19.87 -6.24 -9.32
N LYS A 36 19.22 -7.38 -9.49
CA LYS A 36 19.46 -8.64 -8.74
C LYS A 36 19.43 -8.44 -7.21
N ASN A 37 18.72 -7.41 -6.75
CA ASN A 37 18.61 -7.03 -5.35
C ASN A 37 17.17 -6.63 -5.03
N MET A 38 16.63 -7.03 -3.90
CA MET A 38 15.30 -6.60 -3.45
C MET A 38 15.29 -5.15 -2.97
N LEU A 39 16.43 -4.63 -2.50
CA LEU A 39 16.58 -3.28 -1.95
C LEU A 39 16.90 -2.28 -3.06
N ARG A 40 16.72 -0.99 -2.77
CA ARG A 40 17.19 0.15 -3.57
C ARG A 40 16.61 0.21 -4.99
N GLY A 41 15.29 0.03 -5.12
CA GLY A 41 14.60 0.16 -6.41
C GLY A 41 14.93 -0.99 -7.35
N GLY A 42 15.33 -0.68 -8.58
CA GLY A 42 15.41 -1.63 -9.68
C GLY A 42 14.04 -1.94 -10.25
N LYS A 43 14.00 -2.64 -11.39
CA LYS A 43 12.77 -2.95 -12.13
C LYS A 43 12.56 -4.45 -12.25
N LEU A 44 11.29 -4.86 -12.28
CA LEU A 44 10.92 -6.21 -12.64
C LEU A 44 11.32 -6.45 -14.13
N LEU A 45 12.00 -7.56 -14.38
CA LEU A 45 12.39 -7.95 -15.73
C LEU A 45 11.18 -8.53 -16.50
N PRO A 46 11.00 -8.16 -17.78
CA PRO A 46 9.85 -8.58 -18.58
C PRO A 46 9.61 -10.09 -18.64
N GLU A 47 10.69 -10.89 -18.68
CA GLU A 47 10.61 -12.35 -18.68
C GLU A 47 9.96 -12.95 -17.43
N TYR A 48 9.81 -12.16 -16.37
CA TYR A 48 9.17 -12.59 -15.10
C TYR A 48 7.77 -12.01 -14.87
N TYR A 49 7.23 -11.22 -15.79
CA TYR A 49 5.91 -10.59 -15.60
C TYR A 49 4.81 -11.63 -15.32
N GLU A 50 4.74 -12.71 -16.10
CA GLU A 50 3.78 -13.79 -15.87
C GLU A 50 4.03 -14.52 -14.54
N SER A 51 5.29 -14.80 -14.23
CA SER A 51 5.65 -15.48 -12.97
C SER A 51 5.32 -14.61 -11.74
N TRP A 52 5.51 -13.29 -11.87
CA TRP A 52 5.19 -12.34 -10.81
C TRP A 52 3.67 -12.19 -10.63
N ALA A 53 2.91 -12.08 -11.73
CA ALA A 53 1.45 -12.11 -11.68
C ALA A 53 0.92 -13.39 -11.02
N LEU A 54 1.48 -14.55 -11.36
CA LEU A 54 1.12 -15.82 -10.74
C LEU A 54 1.51 -15.89 -9.26
N TYR A 55 2.56 -15.18 -8.83
CA TYR A 55 2.93 -15.09 -7.42
C TYR A 55 1.83 -14.45 -6.57
N TYR A 56 1.17 -13.39 -7.06
CA TYR A 56 0.04 -12.77 -6.36
C TYR A 56 -1.10 -13.77 -6.14
N THR A 57 -1.46 -14.52 -7.17
CA THR A 57 -2.56 -15.49 -7.06
C THR A 57 -2.25 -16.61 -6.08
N LYS A 58 -1.01 -17.11 -6.09
CA LYS A 58 -0.54 -18.11 -5.13
C LYS A 58 -0.48 -17.57 -3.71
N PHE A 59 -0.09 -16.31 -3.55
CA PHE A 59 -0.09 -15.65 -2.23
C PHE A 59 -1.51 -15.58 -1.68
N ILE A 60 -2.47 -15.08 -2.46
CA ILE A 60 -3.88 -14.97 -2.06
C ILE A 60 -4.43 -16.33 -1.67
N LYS A 61 -4.34 -17.31 -2.56
CA LYS A 61 -4.83 -18.69 -2.31
C LYS A 61 -4.22 -19.32 -1.07
N ALA A 62 -2.92 -19.10 -0.84
CA ALA A 62 -2.23 -19.64 0.33
C ALA A 62 -2.68 -19.00 1.66
N TYR A 63 -3.01 -17.70 1.66
CA TYR A 63 -3.55 -17.04 2.85
C TYR A 63 -5.01 -17.40 3.08
N GLU A 64 -5.81 -17.51 2.03
CA GLU A 64 -7.21 -17.95 2.12
C GLU A 64 -7.34 -19.40 2.59
N ALA A 65 -6.43 -20.29 2.16
CA ALA A 65 -6.36 -21.65 2.67
C ALA A 65 -6.05 -21.73 4.17
N GLU A 66 -5.42 -20.71 4.73
CA GLU A 66 -5.21 -20.54 6.18
C GLU A 66 -6.41 -19.88 6.89
N GLY A 67 -7.50 -19.61 6.18
CA GLY A 67 -8.70 -18.95 6.73
C GLY A 67 -8.57 -17.44 6.87
N MET A 68 -7.67 -16.81 6.11
CA MET A 68 -7.49 -15.35 6.07
C MET A 68 -7.93 -14.82 4.69
N PRO A 69 -9.18 -14.35 4.56
CA PRO A 69 -9.68 -13.85 3.29
C PRO A 69 -8.89 -12.61 2.86
N ILE A 70 -8.46 -12.55 1.61
CA ILE A 70 -7.83 -11.38 1.00
C ILE A 70 -8.87 -10.67 0.16
N TRP A 71 -9.21 -9.44 0.53
CA TRP A 71 -10.14 -8.59 -0.20
C TRP A 71 -9.50 -7.99 -1.47
N GLY A 72 -8.24 -7.57 -1.35
CA GLY A 72 -7.54 -6.90 -2.45
C GLY A 72 -6.03 -6.91 -2.31
N ILE A 73 -5.39 -6.36 -3.32
CA ILE A 73 -3.94 -6.19 -3.40
C ILE A 73 -3.61 -4.81 -3.97
N THR A 74 -2.43 -4.29 -3.64
CA THR A 74 -1.81 -3.23 -4.45
C THR A 74 -0.80 -3.86 -5.43
N ILE A 75 -0.51 -3.17 -6.55
CA ILE A 75 0.47 -3.69 -7.52
C ILE A 75 1.88 -3.59 -6.95
N GLN A 76 2.22 -2.43 -6.37
CA GLN A 76 3.54 -2.18 -5.81
C GLN A 76 3.45 -1.08 -4.76
N ASN A 77 4.00 -1.29 -3.59
CA ASN A 77 4.19 -0.22 -2.62
C ASN A 77 5.23 0.79 -3.15
N GLU A 78 4.85 2.05 -3.15
CA GLU A 78 5.72 3.19 -3.51
C GLU A 78 6.53 2.98 -4.81
N PRO A 79 5.87 2.80 -5.96
CA PRO A 79 6.51 2.40 -7.21
C PRO A 79 7.48 3.45 -7.80
N MET A 80 7.65 4.60 -7.17
CA MET A 80 8.64 5.62 -7.57
C MET A 80 9.70 5.87 -6.51
N ALA A 81 9.68 5.15 -5.40
CA ALA A 81 10.64 5.32 -4.31
C ALA A 81 11.80 4.33 -4.41
N VAL A 82 13.02 4.84 -4.39
CA VAL A 82 14.25 4.07 -4.27
C VAL A 82 14.64 4.04 -2.80
N GLN A 83 14.24 3.00 -2.10
CA GLN A 83 14.40 2.91 -0.66
C GLN A 83 15.62 2.05 -0.27
N ARG A 84 16.17 2.30 0.94
CA ARG A 84 17.24 1.46 1.53
C ARG A 84 16.74 0.08 1.98
N TRP A 85 15.45 -0.12 1.96
CA TRP A 85 14.75 -1.38 2.16
C TRP A 85 14.20 -1.93 0.84
N GLU A 86 13.37 -2.96 0.89
CA GLU A 86 12.75 -3.57 -0.27
C GLU A 86 11.94 -2.51 -1.04
N SER A 87 12.21 -2.40 -2.33
CA SER A 87 11.53 -1.46 -3.23
C SER A 87 11.68 -1.90 -4.68
N CYS A 88 10.74 -1.50 -5.53
CA CYS A 88 10.75 -1.79 -6.96
C CYS A 88 10.08 -0.63 -7.71
N ILE A 89 10.68 -0.23 -8.83
CA ILE A 89 10.22 0.91 -9.60
C ILE A 89 9.34 0.47 -10.76
N TYR A 90 8.20 1.17 -10.89
CA TYR A 90 7.32 1.12 -12.06
C TYR A 90 7.01 2.54 -12.51
N THR A 91 7.20 2.86 -13.80
CA THR A 91 6.57 4.04 -14.38
C THR A 91 5.04 3.86 -14.42
N ALA A 92 4.32 4.91 -14.75
CA ALA A 92 2.86 4.79 -14.88
C ALA A 92 2.46 3.82 -16.00
N GLU A 93 3.20 3.85 -17.10
CA GLU A 93 3.01 2.97 -18.25
C GLU A 93 3.38 1.52 -17.92
N GLU A 94 4.48 1.30 -17.22
CA GLU A 94 4.90 -0.05 -16.79
C GLU A 94 3.86 -0.68 -15.83
N GLU A 95 3.33 0.08 -14.90
CA GLU A 95 2.27 -0.40 -14.00
C GLU A 95 0.98 -0.68 -14.76
N ARG A 96 0.55 0.22 -15.66
CA ARG A 96 -0.60 0.02 -16.55
C ARG A 96 -0.46 -1.25 -17.37
N ASP A 97 0.69 -1.41 -18.01
CA ASP A 97 0.93 -2.53 -18.95
C ASP A 97 1.05 -3.87 -18.19
N PHE A 98 1.66 -3.87 -17.01
CA PHE A 98 1.67 -5.04 -16.14
C PHE A 98 0.25 -5.41 -15.67
N LEU A 99 -0.55 -4.43 -15.26
CA LEU A 99 -1.95 -4.66 -14.88
C LEU A 99 -2.75 -5.24 -16.03
N LYS A 100 -2.69 -4.57 -17.19
CA LYS A 100 -3.49 -4.89 -18.37
C LYS A 100 -3.16 -6.25 -18.98
N ASN A 101 -1.86 -6.51 -19.16
CA ASN A 101 -1.39 -7.64 -19.98
C ASN A 101 -1.07 -8.89 -19.15
N HIS A 102 -0.83 -8.75 -17.84
CA HIS A 102 -0.34 -9.84 -17.00
C HIS A 102 -1.19 -10.05 -15.75
N LEU A 103 -1.25 -9.08 -14.83
CA LEU A 103 -1.87 -9.30 -13.52
C LEU A 103 -3.38 -9.49 -13.64
N GLY A 104 -4.09 -8.59 -14.32
CA GLY A 104 -5.54 -8.68 -14.47
C GLY A 104 -5.99 -9.99 -15.13
N PRO A 105 -5.48 -10.33 -16.32
CA PRO A 105 -5.80 -11.61 -16.99
C PRO A 105 -5.44 -12.84 -16.14
N THR A 106 -4.34 -12.78 -15.38
CA THR A 106 -3.93 -13.89 -14.51
C THR A 106 -4.88 -14.03 -13.32
N MET A 107 -5.30 -12.93 -12.70
CA MET A 107 -6.29 -12.96 -11.62
C MET A 107 -7.63 -13.58 -12.09
N GLU A 108 -8.11 -13.21 -13.27
CA GLU A 108 -9.32 -13.81 -13.85
C GLU A 108 -9.15 -15.32 -14.12
N ARG A 109 -8.06 -15.70 -14.81
CA ARG A 109 -7.75 -17.09 -15.14
C ARG A 109 -7.64 -17.99 -13.92
N GLU A 110 -7.13 -17.45 -12.82
CA GLU A 110 -6.95 -18.14 -11.55
C GLU A 110 -8.20 -18.13 -10.64
N GLY A 111 -9.32 -17.56 -11.11
CA GLY A 111 -10.58 -17.48 -10.38
C GLY A 111 -10.59 -16.44 -9.25
N LEU A 112 -9.78 -15.41 -9.37
CA LEU A 112 -9.62 -14.31 -8.38
C LEU A 112 -10.04 -12.95 -8.96
N GLY A 113 -10.85 -12.92 -10.02
CA GLY A 113 -11.31 -11.68 -10.66
C GLY A 113 -12.22 -10.82 -9.78
N ASP A 114 -12.71 -11.34 -8.66
CA ASP A 114 -13.48 -10.59 -7.64
C ASP A 114 -12.61 -9.74 -6.71
N LYS A 115 -11.31 -10.05 -6.63
CA LYS A 115 -10.34 -9.35 -5.77
C LYS A 115 -10.09 -7.94 -6.28
N LYS A 116 -9.96 -7.00 -5.35
CA LYS A 116 -9.76 -5.60 -5.70
C LYS A 116 -8.28 -5.33 -5.97
N ILE A 117 -7.99 -4.78 -7.15
CA ILE A 117 -6.65 -4.33 -7.49
C ILE A 117 -6.60 -2.82 -7.32
N VAL A 118 -5.69 -2.36 -6.48
CA VAL A 118 -5.42 -0.96 -6.18
C VAL A 118 -4.10 -0.58 -6.86
N VAL A 119 -4.13 0.48 -7.65
CA VAL A 119 -2.94 0.98 -8.36
C VAL A 119 -2.27 2.10 -7.59
N TRP A 120 -1.05 2.47 -7.97
CA TRP A 120 -0.25 3.55 -7.41
C TRP A 120 0.34 3.23 -6.03
N ASP A 121 -0.45 3.33 -4.95
CA ASP A 121 0.03 3.03 -3.59
C ASP A 121 1.27 3.89 -3.20
N HIS A 122 1.21 5.22 -3.47
CA HIS A 122 2.26 6.18 -3.21
C HIS A 122 1.68 7.57 -2.94
N ASN A 123 2.50 8.64 -2.86
CA ASN A 123 2.08 9.97 -2.41
C ASN A 123 1.07 10.66 -3.34
N ARG A 124 0.33 11.64 -2.78
CA ARG A 124 -0.69 12.44 -3.49
C ARG A 124 -0.14 13.27 -4.65
N ASP A 125 1.17 13.58 -4.66
CA ASP A 125 1.81 14.50 -5.60
C ASP A 125 1.65 14.08 -7.07
N LEU A 126 1.82 12.80 -7.38
CA LEU A 126 1.74 12.25 -8.73
C LEU A 126 0.49 11.42 -9.00
N ILE A 127 -0.47 11.39 -8.07
CA ILE A 127 -1.65 10.52 -8.17
C ILE A 127 -2.49 10.80 -9.43
N SER A 128 -2.66 12.07 -9.81
CA SER A 128 -3.42 12.44 -11.01
C SER A 128 -2.76 11.92 -12.29
N ASN A 129 -1.44 12.04 -12.40
CA ASN A 129 -0.70 11.50 -13.54
C ASN A 129 -0.86 9.97 -13.64
N ARG A 130 -0.74 9.28 -12.50
CA ARG A 130 -0.88 7.83 -12.44
C ARG A 130 -2.31 7.38 -12.78
N ALA A 131 -3.32 8.08 -12.24
CA ALA A 131 -4.72 7.84 -12.53
C ALA A 131 -5.02 7.99 -14.03
N ASN A 132 -4.59 9.11 -14.63
CA ASN A 132 -4.80 9.36 -16.06
C ASN A 132 -4.17 8.25 -16.91
N THR A 133 -2.89 7.91 -16.67
CA THR A 133 -2.21 6.89 -17.47
C THR A 133 -2.89 5.51 -17.41
N ILE A 134 -3.45 5.15 -16.24
CA ILE A 134 -4.04 3.81 -16.06
C ILE A 134 -5.53 3.81 -16.41
N PHE A 135 -6.28 4.82 -16.00
CA PHE A 135 -7.75 4.81 -16.13
C PHE A 135 -8.24 5.29 -17.49
N ASP A 136 -7.44 6.08 -18.23
CA ASP A 136 -7.75 6.44 -19.62
C ASP A 136 -7.52 5.27 -20.59
N ASP A 137 -6.84 4.19 -20.17
CA ASP A 137 -6.76 2.95 -20.91
C ASP A 137 -7.86 1.99 -20.42
N PRO A 138 -8.97 1.80 -21.18
CA PRO A 138 -10.12 1.00 -20.73
C PRO A 138 -9.73 -0.47 -20.48
N GLU A 139 -8.72 -1.00 -21.19
CA GLU A 139 -8.26 -2.37 -21.01
C GLU A 139 -7.46 -2.56 -19.71
N ALA A 140 -6.85 -1.51 -19.18
CA ALA A 140 -6.24 -1.51 -17.86
C ALA A 140 -7.29 -1.17 -16.78
N ALA A 141 -8.09 -0.13 -17.02
CA ALA A 141 -9.07 0.39 -16.08
C ALA A 141 -10.08 -0.66 -15.61
N LYS A 142 -10.47 -1.60 -16.47
CA LYS A 142 -11.43 -2.67 -16.13
C LYS A 142 -10.96 -3.56 -14.97
N TYR A 143 -9.64 -3.69 -14.77
CA TYR A 143 -9.05 -4.49 -13.68
C TYR A 143 -8.82 -3.69 -12.41
N ALA A 144 -8.70 -2.36 -12.50
CA ALA A 144 -8.45 -1.51 -11.35
C ALA A 144 -9.75 -1.17 -10.61
N TRP A 145 -9.83 -1.55 -9.34
CA TRP A 145 -10.91 -1.13 -8.44
C TRP A 145 -10.76 0.35 -8.07
N GLY A 146 -9.55 0.81 -7.88
CA GLY A 146 -9.25 2.16 -7.46
C GLY A 146 -7.76 2.42 -7.33
N ILE A 147 -7.43 3.52 -6.69
CA ILE A 147 -6.07 4.02 -6.55
C ILE A 147 -5.75 4.25 -5.06
N GLY A 148 -4.60 3.74 -4.62
CA GLY A 148 -4.10 3.91 -3.26
C GLY A 148 -3.19 5.12 -3.15
N PHE A 149 -3.15 5.73 -1.96
CA PHE A 149 -2.23 6.83 -1.75
C PHE A 149 -1.72 6.93 -0.31
N HIS A 150 -0.54 7.59 -0.19
CA HIS A 150 0.18 7.90 1.04
C HIS A 150 0.25 9.41 1.26
N TRP A 151 0.84 9.85 2.39
CA TRP A 151 0.92 11.26 2.77
C TRP A 151 2.35 11.81 2.94
N TYR A 152 3.32 11.21 2.26
CA TYR A 152 4.73 11.56 2.44
C TYR A 152 5.27 12.53 1.39
N GLU A 153 4.43 13.40 0.83
CA GLU A 153 4.79 14.36 -0.23
C GLU A 153 5.96 15.27 0.16
N ARG A 154 6.12 15.54 1.46
CA ARG A 154 7.24 16.37 1.94
C ARG A 154 8.62 15.79 1.60
N TRP A 155 8.75 14.48 1.47
CA TRP A 155 9.99 13.84 1.04
C TRP A 155 10.28 14.04 -0.45
N ALA A 156 9.27 14.37 -1.23
CA ALA A 156 9.38 14.80 -2.62
C ALA A 156 9.42 16.34 -2.77
N GLY A 157 9.55 17.10 -1.65
CA GLY A 157 9.56 18.55 -1.65
C GLY A 157 8.19 19.21 -1.76
N GLY A 158 7.12 18.42 -1.66
CA GLY A 158 5.73 18.89 -1.81
C GLY A 158 5.06 19.28 -0.49
N LYS A 159 3.85 19.82 -0.64
CA LYS A 159 2.86 20.03 0.42
C LYS A 159 1.77 18.99 0.28
N SER A 160 0.87 18.88 1.25
CA SER A 160 -0.33 18.04 1.13
C SER A 160 -1.17 18.51 -0.06
N MET A 161 -1.30 17.64 -1.07
CA MET A 161 -1.94 17.96 -2.36
C MET A 161 -3.34 17.35 -2.44
N PHE A 162 -4.22 17.78 -1.53
CA PHE A 162 -5.60 17.27 -1.46
C PHE A 162 -6.41 17.52 -2.73
N ASP A 163 -6.12 18.61 -3.45
CA ASP A 163 -6.78 18.91 -4.73
C ASP A 163 -6.51 17.82 -5.79
N ASN A 164 -5.37 17.15 -5.74
CA ASN A 164 -5.09 16.03 -6.65
C ASN A 164 -6.04 14.85 -6.42
N LEU A 165 -6.42 14.58 -5.16
CA LEU A 165 -7.40 13.54 -4.82
C LEU A 165 -8.78 13.91 -5.38
N LYS A 166 -9.20 15.16 -5.17
CA LYS A 166 -10.46 15.68 -5.69
C LYS A 166 -10.52 15.58 -7.21
N ASN A 167 -9.45 15.98 -7.89
CA ASN A 167 -9.35 15.86 -9.35
C ASN A 167 -9.52 14.41 -9.82
N VAL A 168 -8.92 13.44 -9.14
CA VAL A 168 -9.08 12.01 -9.47
C VAL A 168 -10.52 11.55 -9.25
N THR A 169 -11.14 11.92 -8.13
CA THR A 169 -12.52 11.56 -7.83
C THR A 169 -13.51 12.14 -8.86
N GLU A 170 -13.28 13.39 -9.28
CA GLU A 170 -14.13 14.06 -10.27
C GLU A 170 -13.94 13.48 -11.68
N SER A 171 -12.70 13.13 -12.06
CA SER A 171 -12.38 12.58 -13.38
C SER A 171 -12.79 11.10 -13.51
N TYR A 172 -12.73 10.33 -12.44
CA TYR A 172 -12.97 8.87 -12.43
C TYR A 172 -13.94 8.47 -11.31
N PRO A 173 -15.22 8.87 -11.35
CA PRO A 173 -16.16 8.71 -10.23
C PRO A 173 -16.50 7.23 -9.91
N ASP A 174 -16.26 6.31 -10.83
CA ASP A 174 -16.40 4.87 -10.64
C ASP A 174 -15.19 4.24 -9.89
N LYS A 175 -14.04 4.90 -9.88
CA LYS A 175 -12.84 4.46 -9.18
C LYS A 175 -12.81 4.96 -7.74
N LYS A 176 -12.22 4.16 -6.85
CA LYS A 176 -12.20 4.48 -5.43
C LYS A 176 -10.81 4.98 -5.01
N LEU A 177 -10.79 5.99 -4.14
CA LEU A 177 -9.59 6.44 -3.46
C LEU A 177 -9.45 5.70 -2.13
N LEU A 178 -8.28 5.13 -1.86
CA LEU A 178 -7.97 4.47 -0.60
C LEU A 178 -6.67 5.05 -0.04
N PHE A 179 -6.71 5.57 1.18
CA PHE A 179 -5.48 5.89 1.90
C PHE A 179 -4.85 4.60 2.40
N THR A 180 -3.74 4.20 1.80
CA THR A 180 -3.15 2.88 1.99
C THR A 180 -1.99 2.85 2.99
N GLU A 181 -1.39 4.00 3.28
CA GLU A 181 -0.32 4.09 4.28
C GLU A 181 -0.14 5.52 4.81
N GLY A 182 0.09 5.65 6.11
CA GLY A 182 0.58 6.85 6.75
C GLY A 182 1.08 6.59 8.16
N CYS A 183 2.13 7.28 8.56
CA CYS A 183 2.60 7.36 9.93
C CYS A 183 3.29 8.70 10.16
N ILE A 184 3.53 9.04 11.43
CA ILE A 184 4.44 10.14 11.76
C ILE A 184 5.85 9.54 11.79
N GLU A 185 6.67 10.00 10.85
CA GLU A 185 8.04 9.56 10.63
C GLU A 185 8.99 10.17 11.68
N ALA A 186 10.21 9.63 11.75
CA ALA A 186 11.29 10.13 12.62
C ALA A 186 10.88 10.15 14.10
N PHE A 187 10.69 8.95 14.64
CA PHE A 187 10.33 8.74 16.05
C PHE A 187 11.26 9.51 17.00
N ASP A 188 10.67 10.17 17.98
CA ASP A 188 11.33 10.89 19.06
C ASP A 188 10.53 10.67 20.36
N ALA A 189 11.06 9.94 21.31
CA ALA A 189 10.39 9.61 22.57
C ALA A 189 9.95 10.83 23.38
N ASN A 190 10.56 11.99 23.17
CA ASN A 190 10.15 13.24 23.82
C ASN A 190 8.92 13.87 23.21
N LYS A 191 8.39 13.29 22.12
CA LYS A 191 7.27 13.81 21.33
C LYS A 191 6.01 12.94 21.39
N TYR A 192 5.88 12.03 22.33
CA TYR A 192 4.65 11.23 22.48
C TYR A 192 3.38 12.11 22.61
N GLN A 193 3.48 13.22 23.33
CA GLN A 193 2.37 14.14 23.54
C GLN A 193 2.44 15.38 22.64
N PHE A 194 3.20 15.30 21.55
CA PHE A 194 3.37 16.43 20.64
C PHE A 194 2.10 16.60 19.79
N TRP A 195 1.22 17.51 20.23
CA TRP A 195 -0.09 17.75 19.66
C TRP A 195 -0.12 17.95 18.14
N PRO A 196 0.85 18.61 17.49
CA PRO A 196 0.87 18.72 16.02
C PRO A 196 0.86 17.38 15.27
N ASN A 197 1.29 16.27 15.89
CA ASN A 197 1.15 14.94 15.28
C ASN A 197 -0.34 14.55 15.16
N ALA A 198 -1.12 14.79 16.18
CA ALA A 198 -2.56 14.54 16.15
C ALA A 198 -3.29 15.47 15.17
N GLU A 199 -2.89 16.74 15.11
CA GLU A 199 -3.43 17.70 14.13
C GLU A 199 -3.15 17.28 12.69
N ARG A 200 -1.97 16.71 12.40
CA ARG A 200 -1.65 16.16 11.08
C ARG A 200 -2.61 15.04 10.69
N TYR A 201 -2.86 14.10 11.61
CA TYR A 201 -3.85 13.04 11.39
C TYR A 201 -5.24 13.60 11.13
N GLY A 202 -5.75 14.43 12.03
CA GLY A 202 -7.08 15.02 11.91
C GLY A 202 -7.25 15.82 10.64
N SER A 203 -6.29 16.70 10.31
CA SER A 203 -6.32 17.50 9.10
C SER A 203 -6.27 16.64 7.84
N SER A 204 -5.38 15.64 7.79
CA SER A 204 -5.30 14.74 6.63
C SER A 204 -6.57 13.93 6.45
N MET A 205 -7.09 13.29 7.51
CA MET A 205 -8.32 12.50 7.42
C MET A 205 -9.51 13.33 6.93
N ILE A 206 -9.71 14.53 7.49
CA ILE A 206 -10.80 15.43 7.09
C ILE A 206 -10.70 15.79 5.61
N ASN A 207 -9.53 16.19 5.14
CA ASN A 207 -9.35 16.60 3.75
C ASN A 207 -9.41 15.41 2.79
N ASP A 208 -8.84 14.27 3.14
CA ASP A 208 -8.88 13.06 2.31
C ASP A 208 -10.31 12.55 2.13
N PHE A 209 -11.10 12.45 3.23
CA PHE A 209 -12.50 12.01 3.14
C PHE A 209 -13.36 13.03 2.38
N ASN A 210 -13.14 14.34 2.58
CA ASN A 210 -13.82 15.38 1.80
C ASN A 210 -13.43 15.37 0.31
N SER A 211 -12.31 14.74 -0.04
CA SER A 211 -11.87 14.54 -1.43
C SER A 211 -12.33 13.20 -2.03
N GLY A 212 -13.17 12.42 -1.33
CA GLY A 212 -13.76 11.19 -1.85
C GLY A 212 -13.06 9.90 -1.45
N THR A 213 -12.12 9.94 -0.50
CA THR A 213 -11.46 8.74 0.06
C THR A 213 -12.48 7.86 0.77
N VAL A 214 -12.45 6.55 0.50
CA VAL A 214 -13.42 5.58 1.03
C VAL A 214 -12.91 4.76 2.21
N GLY A 215 -11.63 4.86 2.54
CA GLY A 215 -11.02 4.16 3.67
C GLY A 215 -9.64 4.72 4.01
N TRP A 216 -9.20 4.43 5.23
CA TRP A 216 -7.94 4.91 5.78
C TRP A 216 -7.20 3.75 6.45
N THR A 217 -5.91 3.58 6.14
CA THR A 217 -5.04 2.57 6.73
C THR A 217 -3.78 3.21 7.28
N ASP A 218 -3.55 3.07 8.57
CA ASP A 218 -2.30 3.48 9.20
C ASP A 218 -1.17 2.47 8.90
N TRP A 219 0.09 2.93 8.90
CA TRP A 219 1.25 2.07 8.66
C TRP A 219 1.40 0.98 9.73
N ASN A 220 1.38 1.39 11.01
CA ASN A 220 1.43 0.49 12.14
C ASN A 220 0.40 0.91 13.18
N ILE A 221 -0.40 -0.01 13.67
CA ILE A 221 -1.34 0.26 14.75
C ILE A 221 -0.66 0.23 16.12
N LEU A 222 0.39 -0.59 16.26
CA LEU A 222 1.10 -0.82 17.51
C LEU A 222 2.60 -0.91 17.25
N LEU A 223 3.38 -0.13 17.99
CA LEU A 223 4.84 -0.20 18.04
C LEU A 223 5.32 -0.28 19.50
N ASP A 224 6.60 -0.57 19.70
CA ASP A 224 7.20 -0.51 21.04
C ASP A 224 7.51 0.94 21.48
N GLN A 225 7.99 1.11 22.70
CA GLN A 225 8.35 2.41 23.27
C GLN A 225 9.46 3.15 22.53
N ASN A 226 10.13 2.50 21.58
CA ASN A 226 11.20 3.08 20.76
C ASN A 226 10.75 3.34 19.31
N GLY A 227 9.48 3.14 19.00
CA GLY A 227 8.95 3.29 17.63
C GLY A 227 9.27 2.15 16.69
N GLY A 228 9.57 0.97 17.23
CA GLY A 228 9.92 -0.25 16.51
C GLY A 228 9.06 -1.45 16.92
N PRO A 229 9.50 -2.67 16.56
CA PRO A 229 10.74 -2.99 15.85
C PRO A 229 10.73 -2.61 14.36
N ASN A 230 11.92 -2.31 13.83
CA ASN A 230 12.10 -2.08 12.39
C ASN A 230 13.47 -2.61 11.93
N HIS A 231 13.50 -3.41 10.85
CA HIS A 231 14.68 -4.14 10.38
C HIS A 231 15.78 -3.25 9.77
N VAL A 232 15.45 -2.01 9.41
CA VAL A 232 16.40 -1.02 8.87
C VAL A 232 16.53 0.24 9.74
N GLY A 233 15.95 0.23 10.95
CA GLY A 233 16.00 1.36 11.87
C GLY A 233 15.17 2.57 11.40
N ASN A 234 14.10 2.35 10.65
CA ASN A 234 13.16 3.39 10.24
C ASN A 234 12.02 3.47 11.28
N PHE A 235 12.34 4.04 12.46
CA PHE A 235 11.41 4.13 13.56
C PHE A 235 10.35 5.22 13.33
N CYS A 236 9.11 4.92 13.70
CA CYS A 236 7.95 5.78 13.49
C CYS A 236 7.11 5.87 14.77
N PHE A 237 6.17 6.81 14.78
CA PHE A 237 5.06 6.76 15.73
C PHE A 237 3.94 5.85 15.22
N ALA A 238 3.21 5.27 16.15
CA ALA A 238 1.96 4.55 15.91
C ALA A 238 0.86 5.14 16.81
N PRO A 239 -0.42 4.86 16.53
CA PRO A 239 -1.50 5.23 17.43
C PRO A 239 -1.36 4.66 18.83
N ILE A 240 -0.72 3.49 18.95
CA ILE A 240 -0.48 2.81 20.22
C ILE A 240 1.01 2.44 20.31
N HIS A 241 1.61 2.72 21.47
CA HIS A 241 2.94 2.23 21.83
C HIS A 241 2.84 1.36 23.07
N ALA A 242 3.47 0.18 23.04
CA ALA A 242 3.59 -0.70 24.18
C ALA A 242 4.95 -0.50 24.86
N ASP A 243 4.96 -0.30 26.17
CA ASP A 243 6.20 -0.35 26.94
C ASP A 243 6.52 -1.82 27.29
N LEU A 244 7.52 -2.36 26.62
CA LEU A 244 7.95 -3.74 26.82
C LEU A 244 8.61 -3.99 28.16
N ASN A 245 8.99 -2.94 28.93
CA ASN A 245 9.58 -3.06 30.26
C ASN A 245 8.51 -3.20 31.34
N THR A 246 7.34 -2.55 31.15
CA THR A 246 6.24 -2.56 32.11
C THR A 246 5.09 -3.49 31.70
N ASN A 247 5.07 -3.96 30.46
CA ASN A 247 3.94 -4.68 29.82
C ASN A 247 2.65 -3.84 29.74
N GLU A 248 2.78 -2.49 29.64
CA GLU A 248 1.69 -1.52 29.50
C GLU A 248 1.59 -0.95 28.08
#